data_e06dd0c8f3afac8be3546da8c711230e
#
_entry.id   e06dd0c8f3afac8be3546da8c711230e
#
_cell.length_a   1.000
_cell.length_b   1.000
_cell.length_c   1.000
_cell.angle_alpha   90.00
_cell.angle_beta   90.00
_cell.angle_gamma   90.00
#
_symmetry.space_group_name_H-M   'P 1'
#
loop_
_entity.id
_entity.type
_entity.pdbx_description
1 polymer ?
#
loop_
_entity_poly.entity_id
_entity_poly.type
_entity_poly.pdbx_seq_one_letter_code
_entity_poly.pdbx_strand_id
1 'polypeptide(L)'
;MGDQDVMKGTLDMLILKSLTLAPMHGFGIARRIEQISRDVFKVNPGSLLVAFKRLERGGLITAQWQPTENNRRAKYYSITPRGRRQLETETADWQRRTAAIARLLESN
;
A
#
# COMPACT_ATOMS: atom_id res chain seq x y z
N MET A 1 -10.43 9.30 14.38
CA MET A 1 -9.43 10.22 13.90
C MET A 1 -8.04 9.61 13.91
N GLY A 2 -7.56 9.10 15.03
CA GLY A 2 -6.27 8.45 15.10
C GLY A 2 -6.16 7.27 14.14
N ASP A 3 -7.25 6.56 13.93
CA ASP A 3 -7.27 5.40 13.03
C ASP A 3 -6.92 5.76 11.60
N GLN A 4 -7.42 6.91 11.12
CA GLN A 4 -7.14 7.34 9.75
C GLN A 4 -5.68 7.73 9.56
N ASP A 5 -5.07 8.36 10.56
CA ASP A 5 -3.67 8.76 10.49
C ASP A 5 -2.75 7.55 10.52
N VAL A 6 -3.03 6.60 11.39
CA VAL A 6 -2.28 5.33 11.46
C VAL A 6 -2.46 4.57 10.15
N MET A 7 -3.68 4.52 9.66
CA MET A 7 -3.99 3.81 8.42
C MET A 7 -3.30 4.43 7.21
N LYS A 8 -3.12 5.74 7.21
CA LYS A 8 -2.49 6.44 6.09
C LYS A 8 -1.08 5.94 5.81
N GLY A 9 -0.24 5.88 6.82
CA GLY A 9 1.12 5.36 6.67
C GLY A 9 1.13 3.88 6.35
N THR A 10 0.25 3.13 6.99
CA THR A 10 0.10 1.71 6.75
C THR A 10 -0.35 1.44 5.32
N LEU A 11 -1.29 2.22 4.80
CA LEU A 11 -1.81 2.04 3.45
C LEU A 11 -0.71 2.19 2.40
N ASP A 12 0.16 3.20 2.54
CA ASP A 12 1.27 3.39 1.62
C ASP A 12 2.15 2.14 1.55
N MET A 13 2.51 1.60 2.70
CA MET A 13 3.32 0.39 2.79
C MET A 13 2.62 -0.80 2.14
N LEU A 14 1.32 -0.94 2.36
CA LEU A 14 0.55 -2.05 1.80
C LEU A 14 0.44 -1.95 0.28
N ILE A 15 0.28 -0.74 -0.25
CA ILE A 15 0.25 -0.51 -1.69
C ILE A 15 1.61 -0.89 -2.30
N LEU A 16 2.70 -0.40 -1.72
CA LEU A 16 4.03 -0.69 -2.23
C LEU A 16 4.29 -2.19 -2.21
N LYS A 17 3.95 -2.86 -1.13
CA LYS A 17 4.13 -4.29 -1.01
C LYS A 17 3.33 -5.05 -2.07
N SER A 18 2.09 -4.66 -2.30
CA SER A 18 1.25 -5.29 -3.31
C SER A 18 1.86 -5.19 -4.70
N LEU A 19 2.52 -4.07 -5.00
CA LEU A 19 3.12 -3.84 -6.31
C LEU A 19 4.46 -4.55 -6.51
N THR A 20 5.07 -5.09 -5.45
CA THR A 20 6.30 -5.86 -5.62
C THR A 20 6.08 -7.15 -6.39
N LEU A 21 4.85 -7.64 -6.43
CA LEU A 21 4.53 -8.90 -7.11
C LEU A 21 4.30 -8.69 -8.60
N ALA A 22 3.61 -7.64 -8.97
CA ALA A 22 3.32 -7.32 -10.37
C ALA A 22 2.66 -5.96 -10.46
N PRO A 23 2.77 -5.27 -11.61
CA PRO A 23 1.97 -4.07 -11.84
C PRO A 23 0.48 -4.40 -11.72
N MET A 24 -0.31 -3.43 -11.25
CA MET A 24 -1.69 -3.69 -10.92
C MET A 24 -2.52 -2.41 -11.02
N HIS A 25 -3.79 -2.54 -11.43
CA HIS A 25 -4.70 -1.40 -11.37
C HIS A 25 -5.25 -1.25 -9.95
N GLY A 26 -5.88 -0.09 -9.69
CA GLY A 26 -6.30 0.26 -8.33
C GLY A 26 -7.21 -0.77 -7.67
N PHE A 27 -8.18 -1.30 -8.41
CA PHE A 27 -9.08 -2.33 -7.86
C PHE A 27 -8.33 -3.58 -7.46
N GLY A 28 -7.35 -3.99 -8.26
CA GLY A 28 -6.55 -5.16 -7.95
C GLY A 28 -5.75 -4.99 -6.67
N ILE A 29 -5.20 -3.79 -6.46
CA ILE A 29 -4.45 -3.48 -5.26
C ILE A 29 -5.35 -3.55 -4.04
N ALA A 30 -6.53 -2.92 -4.10
CA ALA A 30 -7.47 -2.93 -2.99
C ALA A 30 -7.90 -4.35 -2.63
N ARG A 31 -8.26 -5.15 -3.64
CA ARG A 31 -8.68 -6.52 -3.41
C ARG A 31 -7.56 -7.38 -2.83
N ARG A 32 -6.33 -7.18 -3.29
CA ARG A 32 -5.20 -7.93 -2.78
C ARG A 32 -4.94 -7.61 -1.31
N ILE A 33 -4.99 -6.34 -0.93
CA ILE A 33 -4.82 -5.94 0.45
C ILE A 33 -5.88 -6.59 1.33
N GLU A 34 -7.13 -6.54 0.89
CA GLU A 34 -8.23 -7.13 1.66
C GLU A 34 -8.10 -8.64 1.77
N GLN A 35 -7.76 -9.32 0.68
CA GLN A 35 -7.62 -10.76 0.67
C GLN A 35 -6.46 -11.24 1.55
N ILE A 36 -5.29 -10.63 1.40
CA ILE A 36 -4.11 -11.05 2.17
C ILE A 36 -4.30 -10.77 3.65
N SER A 37 -4.94 -9.65 3.99
CA SER A 37 -5.20 -9.32 5.40
C SER A 37 -6.39 -10.07 5.97
N ARG A 38 -7.04 -10.93 5.18
CA ARG A 38 -8.24 -11.66 5.59
C ARG A 38 -9.31 -10.70 6.11
N ASP A 39 -9.51 -9.63 5.34
CA ASP A 39 -10.51 -8.59 5.62
C ASP A 39 -10.27 -7.80 6.91
N VAL A 40 -9.09 -7.91 7.50
CA VAL A 40 -8.74 -7.04 8.63
C VAL A 40 -8.66 -5.59 8.15
N PHE A 41 -8.13 -5.38 6.94
CA PHE A 41 -8.11 -4.04 6.34
C PHE A 41 -9.15 -3.96 5.24
N LYS A 42 -9.99 -2.94 5.33
CA LYS A 42 -10.92 -2.56 4.28
C LYS A 42 -10.39 -1.26 3.66
N VAL A 43 -10.28 -1.23 2.35
CA VAL A 43 -9.65 -0.12 1.66
C VAL A 43 -10.70 0.81 1.09
N ASN A 44 -10.71 2.04 1.58
CA ASN A 44 -11.60 3.08 1.08
C ASN A 44 -11.09 3.59 -0.27
N PRO A 45 -11.93 3.59 -1.34
CA PRO A 45 -11.47 4.03 -2.65
C PRO A 45 -10.92 5.46 -2.69
N GLY A 46 -11.51 6.37 -1.91
CA GLY A 46 -11.03 7.75 -1.85
C GLY A 46 -9.64 7.83 -1.24
N SER A 47 -9.41 7.11 -0.16
CA SER A 47 -8.10 7.06 0.49
C SER A 47 -7.06 6.45 -0.44
N LEU A 48 -7.45 5.44 -1.19
CA LEU A 48 -6.58 4.76 -2.14
C LEU A 48 -6.11 5.72 -3.23
N LEU A 49 -7.04 6.51 -3.81
CA LEU A 49 -6.69 7.47 -4.85
C LEU A 49 -5.75 8.55 -4.33
N VAL A 50 -5.98 9.04 -3.12
CA VAL A 50 -5.11 10.04 -2.50
C VAL A 50 -3.71 9.46 -2.29
N ALA A 51 -3.65 8.22 -1.83
CA ALA A 51 -2.37 7.54 -1.62
C ALA A 51 -1.60 7.36 -2.93
N PHE A 52 -2.28 6.96 -4.01
CA PHE A 52 -1.64 6.83 -5.31
C PHE A 52 -1.01 8.14 -5.77
N LYS A 53 -1.74 9.25 -5.64
CA LYS A 53 -1.22 10.56 -6.03
C LYS A 53 0.02 10.93 -5.22
N ARG A 54 -0.01 10.68 -3.93
CA ARG A 54 1.12 10.97 -3.04
C ARG A 54 2.33 10.13 -3.42
N LEU A 55 2.13 8.85 -3.66
CA LEU A 55 3.22 7.94 -4.02
C LEU A 55 3.81 8.26 -5.39
N GLU A 56 2.96 8.64 -6.35
CA GLU A 56 3.44 9.07 -7.66
C GLU A 56 4.29 10.34 -7.55
N ARG A 57 3.84 11.33 -6.79
CA ARG A 57 4.59 12.57 -6.59
C ARG A 57 5.95 12.32 -5.96
N GLY A 58 6.00 11.35 -5.06
CA GLY A 58 7.25 10.99 -4.41
C GLY A 58 8.18 10.14 -5.27
N GLY A 59 7.75 9.75 -6.46
CA GLY A 59 8.55 8.90 -7.31
C GLY A 59 8.65 7.47 -6.85
N LEU A 60 7.74 7.02 -5.99
CA LEU A 60 7.74 5.67 -5.43
C LEU A 60 7.00 4.69 -6.31
N ILE A 61 6.04 5.17 -7.09
CA ILE A 61 5.31 4.39 -8.09
C ILE A 61 5.21 5.20 -9.37
N THR A 62 5.01 4.49 -10.47
CA THR A 62 4.67 5.09 -11.76
C THR A 62 3.33 4.55 -12.20
N ALA A 63 2.68 5.25 -13.13
CA ALA A 63 1.38 4.85 -13.63
C ALA A 63 1.38 4.86 -15.14
N GLN A 64 0.65 3.92 -15.72
CA GLN A 64 0.52 3.81 -17.15
C GLN A 64 -0.88 3.35 -17.51
N TRP A 65 -1.50 4.03 -18.47
CA TRP A 65 -2.82 3.62 -18.95
C TRP A 65 -2.66 2.42 -19.88
N GLN A 66 -3.48 1.41 -19.67
CA GLN A 66 -3.48 0.20 -20.47
C GLN A 66 -4.91 -0.21 -20.79
N PRO A 67 -5.16 -0.85 -21.95
CA PRO A 67 -6.48 -1.38 -22.24
C PRO A 67 -6.78 -2.59 -21.36
N THR A 68 -8.04 -2.72 -21.01
CA THR A 68 -8.53 -3.89 -20.28
C THR A 68 -9.31 -4.80 -21.23
N GLU A 69 -9.73 -5.95 -20.71
CA GLU A 69 -10.48 -6.95 -21.50
C GLU A 69 -11.77 -6.38 -22.09
N ASN A 70 -12.36 -5.37 -21.48
CA ASN A 70 -13.63 -4.78 -21.92
C ASN A 70 -13.43 -3.54 -22.77
N ASN A 71 -12.28 -3.37 -23.40
CA ASN A 71 -11.93 -2.19 -24.19
C ASN A 71 -11.94 -0.88 -23.40
N ARG A 72 -11.96 -0.97 -22.10
CA ARG A 72 -11.82 0.20 -21.24
C ARG A 72 -10.35 0.36 -20.88
N ARG A 73 -9.95 1.59 -20.64
CA ARG A 73 -8.59 1.87 -20.20
C ARG A 73 -8.54 1.93 -18.68
N ALA A 74 -7.54 1.31 -18.12
CA ALA A 74 -7.30 1.36 -16.68
C ALA A 74 -5.88 1.83 -16.43
N LYS A 75 -5.70 2.51 -15.30
CA LYS A 75 -4.40 3.00 -14.89
C LYS A 75 -3.72 1.89 -14.09
N TYR A 76 -2.59 1.42 -14.60
CA TYR A 76 -1.79 0.40 -13.93
C TYR A 76 -0.60 1.05 -13.25
N TYR A 77 -0.36 0.64 -12.04
CA TYR A 77 0.71 1.17 -11.20
C TYR A 77 1.84 0.15 -11.10
N SER A 78 3.06 0.67 -11.05
CA SER A 78 4.27 -0.15 -10.88
C SER A 78 5.13 0.48 -9.82
N ILE A 79 5.80 -0.35 -9.02
CA ILE A 79 6.72 0.15 -8.01
C ILE A 79 8.06 0.49 -8.68
N THR A 80 8.67 1.59 -8.26
CA THR A 80 9.98 2.01 -8.75
C THR A 80 11.08 1.46 -7.87
N PRO A 81 12.36 1.52 -8.31
CA PRO A 81 13.47 1.17 -7.40
C PRO A 81 13.45 2.00 -6.12
N ARG A 82 13.11 3.29 -6.24
CA ARG A 82 12.96 4.15 -5.06
C ARG A 82 11.84 3.66 -4.14
N GLY A 83 10.73 3.22 -4.74
CA GLY A 83 9.62 2.66 -3.98
C GLY A 83 10.02 1.39 -3.23
N ARG A 84 10.84 0.55 -3.85
CA ARG A 84 11.32 -0.67 -3.20
C ARG A 84 12.21 -0.34 -2.00
N ARG A 85 13.08 0.64 -2.14
CA ARG A 85 13.93 1.07 -1.02
C ARG A 85 13.10 1.65 0.12
N GLN A 86 12.10 2.45 -0.22
CA GLN A 86 11.21 3.02 0.78
C GLN A 86 10.43 1.93 1.51
N LEU A 87 9.95 0.92 0.77
CA LEU A 87 9.24 -0.21 1.36
C LEU A 87 10.12 -0.96 2.36
N GLU A 88 11.38 -1.20 2.02
CA GLU A 88 12.32 -1.86 2.92
C GLU A 88 12.48 -1.09 4.23
N THR A 89 12.65 0.23 4.13
CA THR A 89 12.79 1.10 5.29
C THR A 89 11.54 1.07 6.16
N GLU A 90 10.38 1.21 5.53
CA GLU A 90 9.11 1.21 6.27
C GLU A 90 8.81 -0.13 6.91
N THR A 91 9.13 -1.21 6.22
CA THR A 91 8.91 -2.56 6.76
C THR A 91 9.77 -2.80 7.98
N ALA A 92 11.05 -2.43 7.93
CA ALA A 92 11.95 -2.60 9.06
C ALA A 92 11.50 -1.75 10.26
N ASP A 93 11.07 -0.52 9.99
CA ASP A 93 10.60 0.37 11.04
C ASP A 93 9.33 -0.17 11.70
N TRP A 94 8.41 -0.67 10.87
CA TRP A 94 7.15 -1.23 11.34
C TRP A 94 7.39 -2.47 12.20
N GLN A 95 8.29 -3.35 11.77
CA GLN A 95 8.63 -4.55 12.53
C GLN A 95 9.24 -4.21 13.89
N ARG A 96 10.11 -3.20 13.92
CA ARG A 96 10.70 -2.74 15.16
C ARG A 96 9.64 -2.19 16.11
N ARG A 97 8.71 -1.39 15.61
CA ARG A 97 7.64 -0.80 16.41
C ARG A 97 6.68 -1.84 16.94
N THR A 98 6.27 -2.79 16.10
CA THR A 98 5.33 -3.82 16.54
C THR A 98 5.97 -4.76 17.56
N ALA A 99 7.25 -5.05 17.42
CA ALA A 99 7.97 -5.84 18.41
C ALA A 99 8.02 -5.12 19.76
N ALA A 100 8.26 -3.81 19.74
CA ALA A 100 8.26 -3.01 20.96
C ALA A 100 6.88 -2.98 21.61
N ILE A 101 5.83 -2.83 20.81
CA ILE A 101 4.45 -2.85 21.31
C ILE A 101 4.15 -4.19 21.96
N ALA A 102 4.54 -5.28 21.30
CA ALA A 102 4.32 -6.62 21.83
C ALA A 102 4.98 -6.78 23.21
N ARG A 103 6.22 -6.29 23.35
CA ARG A 103 6.91 -6.37 24.63
C ARG A 103 6.18 -5.59 25.72
N LEU A 104 5.66 -4.40 25.38
CA LEU A 104 4.89 -3.59 26.32
C LEU A 104 3.60 -4.29 26.75
N LEU A 105 2.90 -4.91 25.80
CA LEU A 105 1.64 -5.59 26.08
C LEU A 105 1.86 -6.85 26.93
N GLU A 106 3.01 -7.48 26.80
CA GLU A 106 3.35 -8.68 27.59
C GLU A 106 3.90 -8.35 28.96
N SER A 107 4.31 -7.11 29.21
CA SER A 107 4.89 -6.75 30.50
C SER A 107 3.82 -6.67 31.59
N ASN A 108 4.21 -6.94 32.81
CA ASN A 108 3.32 -6.87 33.97
C ASN A 108 3.29 -5.50 34.59
#